data_4ddeada7c17561487522a99f52d3c8c2
#
_entry.id   4ddeada7c17561487522a99f52d3c8c2
#
_cell.length_a   1.000
_cell.length_b   1.000
_cell.length_c   1.000
_cell.angle_alpha   90.00
_cell.angle_beta   90.00
_cell.angle_gamma   90.00
#
_symmetry.space_group_name_H-M   'P 1'
#
loop_
_entity.id
_entity.type
_entity.pdbx_description
1 polymer ?
#
loop_
_entity_poly.entity_id
_entity_poly.type
_entity_poly.pdbx_seq_one_letter_code
_entity_poly.pdbx_strand_id
1 'polypeptide(L)'
;MNYWLFKSEPNCFSIDDLAKKPEQITPWDGVRNYQARNFMRSMNIGDLGFFYHSSCAIPGIVGIIKVVKQSYPEEADPRWEHVDVQLVETFPNIITLEKLRAIPKLHNMVILRKGNRLSITPLTEQEWETIHASANH
;
A
#
# COMPACT_ATOMS: atom_id res chain seq x y z
N MET A 1 -0.56 7.83 14.52
CA MET A 1 -0.07 7.15 13.30
C MET A 1 -1.23 6.64 12.48
N ASN A 2 -1.18 6.86 11.18
CA ASN A 2 -2.19 6.35 10.27
C ASN A 2 -1.65 5.13 9.52
N TYR A 3 -2.56 4.27 9.10
CA TYR A 3 -2.22 3.04 8.37
C TYR A 3 -2.87 3.06 7.01
N TRP A 4 -2.15 2.55 6.02
CA TRP A 4 -2.55 2.61 4.61
C TRP A 4 -2.33 1.28 3.92
N LEU A 5 -2.95 1.13 2.76
CA LEU A 5 -2.67 0.03 1.84
C LEU A 5 -2.38 0.63 0.48
N PHE A 6 -1.24 0.24 -0.10
CA PHE A 6 -0.77 0.73 -1.40
C PHE A 6 -0.81 -0.42 -2.40
N LYS A 7 -1.58 -0.26 -3.47
CA LYS A 7 -1.70 -1.28 -4.52
C LYS A 7 -0.75 -0.98 -5.66
N SER A 8 -0.07 -2.01 -6.13
CA SER A 8 0.80 -1.92 -7.32
C SER A 8 0.68 -3.20 -8.12
N GLU A 9 0.69 -3.08 -9.44
CA GLU A 9 0.76 -4.23 -10.32
C GLU A 9 2.22 -4.70 -10.37
N PRO A 10 2.52 -5.98 -10.04
CA PRO A 10 3.92 -6.43 -9.97
C PRO A 10 4.65 -6.37 -11.32
N ASN A 11 3.93 -6.39 -12.43
CA ASN A 11 4.55 -6.19 -13.75
C ASN A 11 5.03 -4.76 -13.96
N CYS A 12 4.45 -3.80 -13.27
CA CYS A 12 4.86 -2.39 -13.34
C CYS A 12 5.87 -2.07 -12.25
N PHE A 13 5.57 -2.44 -11.01
CA PHE A 13 6.46 -2.21 -9.87
C PHE A 13 6.12 -3.19 -8.75
N SER A 14 7.03 -4.14 -8.51
CA SER A 14 6.86 -5.15 -7.47
C SER A 14 7.61 -4.76 -6.19
N ILE A 15 7.33 -5.49 -5.10
CA ILE A 15 8.08 -5.31 -3.85
C ILE A 15 9.56 -5.65 -4.04
N ASP A 16 9.87 -6.61 -4.93
CA ASP A 16 11.24 -6.95 -5.25
C ASP A 16 11.95 -5.80 -5.97
N ASP A 17 11.23 -5.07 -6.82
CA ASP A 17 11.75 -3.87 -7.46
C ASP A 17 12.10 -2.80 -6.42
N LEU A 18 11.23 -2.63 -5.42
CA LEU A 18 11.48 -1.68 -4.33
C LEU A 18 12.72 -2.09 -3.53
N ALA A 19 12.88 -3.38 -3.26
CA ALA A 19 14.02 -3.89 -2.50
C ALA A 19 15.37 -3.60 -3.19
N LYS A 20 15.34 -3.42 -4.52
CA LYS A 20 16.54 -3.14 -5.31
C LYS A 20 16.83 -1.65 -5.46
N LYS A 21 15.93 -0.76 -5.04
CA LYS A 21 16.15 0.68 -5.12
C LYS A 21 17.19 1.14 -4.12
N PRO A 22 17.91 2.24 -4.41
CA PRO A 22 18.84 2.83 -3.43
C PRO A 22 18.12 3.11 -2.11
N GLU A 23 18.71 2.67 -1.02
CA GLU A 23 18.13 2.77 0.33
C GLU A 23 16.73 2.15 0.46
N GLN A 24 16.30 1.41 -0.58
CA GLN A 24 14.96 0.81 -0.67
C GLN A 24 13.86 1.86 -0.59
N ILE A 25 14.10 3.03 -1.16
CA ILE A 25 13.16 4.16 -1.20
C ILE A 25 12.74 4.42 -2.64
N THR A 26 11.45 4.71 -2.83
CA THR A 26 10.92 5.12 -4.13
C THR A 26 9.82 6.15 -3.95
N PRO A 27 9.69 7.12 -4.90
CA PRO A 27 8.48 7.92 -4.95
C PRO A 27 7.32 7.04 -5.40
N TRP A 28 6.19 7.17 -4.73
CA TRP A 28 4.97 6.43 -5.10
C TRP A 28 4.19 7.26 -6.10
N ASP A 29 4.68 7.30 -7.33
CA ASP A 29 4.15 8.14 -8.40
C ASP A 29 3.09 7.42 -9.24
N GLY A 30 2.60 8.12 -10.26
CA GLY A 30 1.65 7.52 -11.20
C GLY A 30 0.22 7.40 -10.70
N VAL A 31 -0.07 7.90 -9.50
CA VAL A 31 -1.43 7.89 -8.96
C VAL A 31 -2.27 8.92 -9.72
N ARG A 32 -3.34 8.45 -10.37
CA ARG A 32 -4.18 9.29 -11.23
C ARG A 32 -5.65 9.29 -10.79
N ASN A 33 -5.86 9.21 -9.49
CA ASN A 33 -7.17 9.29 -8.85
C ASN A 33 -7.12 10.38 -7.79
N TYR A 34 -8.06 11.33 -7.83
CA TYR A 34 -8.04 12.47 -6.91
C TYR A 34 -8.23 12.05 -5.45
N GLN A 35 -9.04 11.03 -5.19
CA GLN A 35 -9.24 10.55 -3.83
C GLN A 35 -7.96 9.92 -3.27
N ALA A 36 -7.27 9.10 -4.07
CA ALA A 36 -6.00 8.51 -3.66
C ALA A 36 -4.94 9.59 -3.44
N ARG A 37 -4.88 10.61 -4.32
CA ARG A 37 -3.99 11.75 -4.14
C ARG A 37 -4.27 12.47 -2.81
N ASN A 38 -5.55 12.67 -2.48
CA ASN A 38 -5.92 13.33 -1.25
C ASN A 38 -5.54 12.50 -0.03
N PHE A 39 -5.60 11.18 -0.12
CA PHE A 39 -5.07 10.32 0.94
C PHE A 39 -3.57 10.55 1.13
N MET A 40 -2.80 10.62 0.04
CA MET A 40 -1.36 10.89 0.15
C MET A 40 -1.08 12.24 0.80
N ARG A 41 -1.89 13.26 0.51
CA ARG A 41 -1.76 14.58 1.14
C ARG A 41 -1.94 14.53 2.65
N SER A 42 -2.74 13.59 3.15
CA SER A 42 -3.00 13.44 4.59
C SER A 42 -1.99 12.56 5.31
N MET A 43 -1.08 11.92 4.57
CA MET A 43 -0.07 11.05 5.16
C MET A 43 1.00 11.86 5.88
N ASN A 44 1.52 11.27 6.96
CA ASN A 44 2.61 11.84 7.74
C ASN A 44 3.85 10.95 7.65
N ILE A 45 5.02 11.55 7.78
CA ILE A 45 6.27 10.79 7.86
C ILE A 45 6.18 9.81 9.02
N GLY A 46 6.51 8.55 8.76
CA GLY A 46 6.41 7.47 9.76
C GLY A 46 5.13 6.64 9.67
N ASP A 47 4.13 7.09 8.89
CA ASP A 47 2.94 6.28 8.65
C ASP A 47 3.34 4.97 7.96
N LEU A 48 2.66 3.88 8.33
CA LEU A 48 2.93 2.56 7.78
C LEU A 48 1.88 2.17 6.75
N GLY A 49 2.29 1.38 5.78
CA GLY A 49 1.39 0.86 4.76
C GLY A 49 1.73 -0.58 4.40
N PHE A 50 0.72 -1.32 3.97
CA PHE A 50 0.94 -2.62 3.36
C PHE A 50 1.17 -2.44 1.86
N PHE A 51 2.15 -3.15 1.33
CA PHE A 51 2.38 -3.24 -0.11
C PHE A 51 1.54 -4.39 -0.65
N TYR A 52 0.62 -4.08 -1.57
CA TYR A 52 -0.33 -5.03 -2.12
C TYR A 52 -0.09 -5.22 -3.61
N HIS A 53 0.13 -6.46 -4.04
CA HIS A 53 0.20 -6.82 -5.46
C HIS A 53 -1.20 -7.04 -6.01
N SER A 54 -1.57 -6.27 -7.05
CA SER A 54 -2.88 -6.34 -7.69
C SER A 54 -2.74 -6.74 -9.17
N SER A 55 -3.87 -7.13 -9.77
CA SER A 55 -3.93 -7.46 -11.21
C SER A 55 -2.88 -8.50 -11.62
N CYS A 56 -2.78 -9.57 -10.86
CA CYS A 56 -1.81 -10.65 -11.07
C CYS A 56 -2.43 -11.98 -10.68
N ALA A 57 -1.68 -13.07 -10.91
CA ALA A 57 -2.18 -14.43 -10.67
C ALA A 57 -2.56 -14.65 -9.20
N ILE A 58 -1.76 -14.13 -8.27
CA ILE A 58 -2.01 -14.29 -6.83
C ILE A 58 -1.97 -12.91 -6.18
N PRO A 59 -3.11 -12.18 -6.17
CA PRO A 59 -3.13 -10.85 -5.52
C PRO A 59 -3.10 -10.97 -4.01
N GLY A 60 -2.46 -10.02 -3.36
CA GLY A 60 -2.38 -9.99 -1.90
C GLY A 60 -1.31 -9.07 -1.37
N ILE A 61 -1.17 -9.09 -0.05
CA ILE A 61 -0.21 -8.26 0.68
C ILE A 61 1.12 -8.98 0.74
N VAL A 62 2.19 -8.29 0.34
CA VAL A 62 3.53 -8.88 0.22
C VAL A 62 4.56 -8.27 1.17
N GLY A 63 4.23 -7.19 1.85
CA GLY A 63 5.16 -6.58 2.80
C GLY A 63 4.65 -5.29 3.39
N ILE A 64 5.56 -4.60 4.08
CA ILE A 64 5.29 -3.34 4.79
C ILE A 64 6.23 -2.26 4.26
N ILE A 65 5.68 -1.07 4.06
CA ILE A 65 6.43 0.14 3.71
C ILE A 65 6.08 1.25 4.70
N LYS A 66 6.93 2.28 4.76
CA LYS A 66 6.64 3.47 5.57
C LYS A 66 6.83 4.73 4.74
N VAL A 67 6.07 5.75 5.07
CA VAL A 67 6.20 7.08 4.45
C VAL A 67 7.44 7.76 5.03
N VAL A 68 8.36 8.17 4.16
CA VAL A 68 9.60 8.85 4.57
C VAL A 68 9.67 10.29 4.09
N LYS A 69 8.73 10.71 3.23
CA LYS A 69 8.61 12.10 2.79
C LYS A 69 7.13 12.39 2.54
N GLN A 70 6.67 13.52 3.05
CA GLN A 70 5.30 13.97 2.82
C GLN A 70 5.04 14.26 1.36
N SER A 71 3.77 14.30 0.95
CA SER A 71 3.41 14.48 -0.45
C SER A 71 3.97 15.76 -1.02
N TYR A 72 4.38 15.67 -2.29
CA TYR A 72 4.89 16.81 -3.05
C TYR A 72 4.47 16.65 -4.52
N PRO A 73 4.34 17.78 -5.26
CA PRO A 73 3.86 17.73 -6.64
C PRO A 73 4.80 16.95 -7.56
N GLU A 74 4.21 16.24 -8.52
CA GLU A 74 4.98 15.64 -9.60
C GLU A 74 5.51 16.75 -10.51
N GLU A 75 6.75 16.61 -10.94
CA GLU A 75 7.39 17.62 -11.77
C GLU A 75 6.68 17.82 -13.11
N ALA A 76 6.26 16.71 -13.73
CA ALA A 76 5.63 16.74 -15.04
C ALA A 76 4.21 17.32 -15.01
N ASP A 77 3.46 17.08 -13.92
CA ASP A 77 2.08 17.55 -13.78
C ASP A 77 1.76 17.79 -12.30
N PRO A 78 1.87 19.06 -11.85
CA PRO A 78 1.68 19.39 -10.43
C PRO A 78 0.29 19.13 -9.85
N ARG A 79 -0.70 18.82 -10.69
CA ARG A 79 -2.01 18.39 -10.17
C ARG A 79 -1.91 17.08 -9.43
N TRP A 80 -0.92 16.28 -9.75
CA TRP A 80 -0.66 14.99 -9.14
C TRP A 80 0.49 15.11 -8.16
N GLU A 81 0.38 14.33 -7.09
CA GLU A 81 1.38 14.33 -6.02
C GLU A 81 1.77 12.91 -5.72
N HIS A 82 2.89 12.75 -5.06
CA HIS A 82 3.32 11.45 -4.56
C HIS A 82 4.06 11.62 -3.24
N VAL A 83 4.13 10.54 -2.49
CA VAL A 83 4.94 10.44 -1.27
C VAL A 83 6.12 9.55 -1.57
N ASP A 84 7.20 9.69 -0.79
CA ASP A 84 8.29 8.72 -0.83
C ASP A 84 8.05 7.66 0.24
N VAL A 85 8.24 6.40 -0.14
CA VAL A 85 8.08 5.27 0.75
C VAL A 85 9.34 4.44 0.79
N GLN A 86 9.59 3.82 1.94
CA GLN A 86 10.74 2.94 2.16
C GLN A 86 10.26 1.55 2.56
N LEU A 87 10.93 0.53 2.04
CA LEU A 87 10.64 -0.85 2.42
C LEU A 87 10.99 -1.08 3.89
N VAL A 88 10.06 -1.66 4.64
CA VAL A 88 10.28 -2.04 6.03
C VAL A 88 10.48 -3.54 6.15
N GLU A 89 9.61 -4.31 5.50
CA GLU A 89 9.64 -5.77 5.61
C GLU A 89 9.04 -6.40 4.37
N THR A 90 9.65 -7.48 3.88
CA THR A 90 9.07 -8.34 2.86
C THR A 90 8.58 -9.61 3.55
N PHE A 91 7.30 -9.95 3.37
CA PHE A 91 6.74 -11.14 4.00
C PHE A 91 7.25 -12.41 3.32
N PRO A 92 7.58 -13.46 4.09
CA PRO A 92 8.00 -14.74 3.51
C PRO A 92 6.88 -15.42 2.71
N ASN A 93 5.62 -15.17 3.09
CA ASN A 93 4.46 -15.71 2.40
C ASN A 93 3.46 -14.58 2.13
N ILE A 94 2.92 -14.55 0.92
CA ILE A 94 1.90 -13.57 0.57
C ILE A 94 0.62 -13.81 1.39
N ILE A 95 0.02 -12.72 1.88
CA ILE A 95 -1.31 -12.78 2.48
C ILE A 95 -2.29 -12.54 1.34
N THR A 96 -2.86 -13.62 0.80
CA THR A 96 -3.69 -13.56 -0.39
C THR A 96 -4.99 -12.79 -0.18
N LEU A 97 -5.53 -12.23 -1.24
CA LEU A 97 -6.86 -11.59 -1.20
C LEU A 97 -7.93 -12.58 -0.70
N GLU A 98 -7.83 -13.84 -1.13
CA GLU A 98 -8.74 -14.90 -0.67
C GLU A 98 -8.66 -15.07 0.84
N LYS A 99 -7.43 -15.08 1.39
CA LYS A 99 -7.24 -15.20 2.85
C LYS A 99 -7.80 -13.97 3.58
N LEU A 100 -7.60 -12.78 3.04
CA LEU A 100 -8.14 -11.55 3.63
C LEU A 100 -9.67 -11.61 3.70
N ARG A 101 -10.32 -12.08 2.65
CA ARG A 101 -11.78 -12.20 2.60
C ARG A 101 -12.32 -13.23 3.60
N ALA A 102 -11.50 -14.19 4.00
CA ALA A 102 -11.90 -15.22 4.95
C ALA A 102 -11.82 -14.76 6.41
N ILE A 103 -11.22 -13.60 6.68
CA ILE A 103 -11.05 -13.07 8.03
C ILE A 103 -12.24 -12.16 8.39
N PRO A 104 -13.12 -12.57 9.34
CA PRO A 104 -14.31 -11.77 9.66
C PRO A 104 -14.02 -10.34 10.11
N LYS A 105 -12.95 -10.12 10.83
CA LYS A 105 -12.56 -8.78 11.33
C LYS A 105 -12.22 -7.80 10.21
N LEU A 106 -11.94 -8.29 9.00
CA LEU A 106 -11.59 -7.46 7.85
C LEU A 106 -12.77 -7.15 6.93
N HIS A 107 -13.98 -7.54 7.33
CA HIS A 107 -15.21 -7.42 6.56
C HIS A 107 -15.43 -6.06 5.90
N ASN A 108 -15.11 -4.98 6.63
CA ASN A 108 -15.36 -3.61 6.19
C ASN A 108 -14.16 -2.96 5.53
N MET A 109 -13.07 -3.70 5.31
CA MET A 109 -11.89 -3.18 4.66
C MET A 109 -12.24 -2.63 3.28
N VAL A 110 -11.76 -1.41 2.98
CA VAL A 110 -12.10 -0.73 1.73
C VAL A 110 -11.73 -1.55 0.52
N ILE A 111 -10.55 -2.19 0.53
CA ILE A 111 -10.09 -2.98 -0.61
C ILE A 111 -11.00 -4.19 -0.92
N LEU A 112 -11.73 -4.69 0.07
CA LEU A 112 -12.62 -5.84 -0.10
C LEU A 112 -14.00 -5.45 -0.63
N ARG A 113 -14.30 -4.16 -0.70
CA ARG A 113 -15.59 -3.69 -1.20
C ARG A 113 -15.70 -3.93 -2.70
N LYS A 114 -16.87 -4.40 -3.12
CA LYS A 114 -17.13 -4.66 -4.52
C LYS A 114 -16.97 -3.36 -5.34
N GLY A 115 -16.23 -3.46 -6.45
CA GLY A 115 -16.03 -2.32 -7.35
C GLY A 115 -15.01 -1.29 -6.88
N ASN A 116 -14.30 -1.56 -5.78
CA ASN A 116 -13.24 -0.66 -5.34
C ASN A 116 -12.09 -0.62 -6.35
N ARG A 117 -11.72 0.59 -6.78
CA ARG A 117 -10.64 0.81 -7.76
C ARG A 117 -9.55 1.72 -7.22
N LEU A 118 -9.60 2.08 -5.94
CA LEU A 118 -8.59 2.94 -5.34
C LEU A 118 -7.26 2.21 -5.20
N SER A 119 -6.18 2.85 -5.62
CA SER A 119 -4.83 2.30 -5.48
C SER A 119 -4.24 2.56 -4.09
N ILE A 120 -4.82 3.49 -3.34
CA ILE A 120 -4.42 3.79 -1.97
C ILE A 120 -5.69 3.83 -1.14
N THR A 121 -5.73 3.07 -0.05
CA THR A 121 -6.88 3.03 0.83
C THR A 121 -6.43 3.13 2.29
N PRO A 122 -7.25 3.76 3.14
CA PRO A 122 -6.94 3.81 4.57
C PRO A 122 -7.28 2.49 5.25
N LEU A 123 -6.59 2.20 6.34
CA LEU A 123 -6.86 1.06 7.19
C LEU A 123 -7.11 1.56 8.61
N THR A 124 -8.01 0.88 9.32
CA THR A 124 -8.15 1.09 10.76
C THR A 124 -6.99 0.41 11.48
N GLU A 125 -6.72 0.83 12.70
CA GLU A 125 -5.70 0.19 13.53
C GLU A 125 -6.01 -1.29 13.73
N GLN A 126 -7.28 -1.64 13.94
CA GLN A 126 -7.71 -3.03 14.10
C GLN A 126 -7.42 -3.85 12.84
N GLU A 127 -7.70 -3.29 11.66
CA GLU A 127 -7.40 -3.95 10.39
C GLU A 127 -5.90 -4.18 10.24
N TRP A 128 -5.11 -3.16 10.54
CA TRP A 128 -3.65 -3.26 10.51
C TRP A 128 -3.14 -4.37 11.42
N GLU A 129 -3.56 -4.37 12.68
CA GLU A 129 -3.11 -5.37 13.67
C GLU A 129 -3.52 -6.78 13.28
N THR A 130 -4.75 -6.95 12.78
CA THR A 130 -5.25 -8.25 12.34
C THR A 130 -4.41 -8.82 11.21
N ILE A 131 -4.10 -7.99 10.21
CA ILE A 131 -3.29 -8.40 9.07
C ILE A 131 -1.85 -8.68 9.50
N HIS A 132 -1.28 -7.80 10.30
CA HIS A 132 0.11 -7.93 10.75
C HIS A 132 0.30 -9.22 11.56
N ALA A 133 -0.66 -9.57 12.41
CA ALA A 133 -0.61 -10.83 13.15
C ALA A 133 -0.64 -12.04 12.20
N SER A 134 -1.39 -11.95 11.11
CA SER A 134 -1.48 -13.02 10.11
C SER A 134 -0.17 -13.21 9.33
N ALA A 135 0.63 -12.17 9.21
CA ALA A 135 1.89 -12.22 8.44
C ALA A 135 2.95 -13.08 9.11
N ASN A 136 2.82 -13.35 10.39
CA ASN A 136 3.80 -14.09 11.17
C ASN A 136 3.50 -15.60 11.26
N HIS A 137 2.55 -16.07 10.48
CA HIS A 137 2.12 -17.48 10.53
C HIS A 137 2.37 -18.21 9.21
#